data_dac94d39833c53901fb77c107b6feb4a
#
_entry.id   dac94d39833c53901fb77c107b6feb4a
#
_cell.length_a   1.000
_cell.length_b   1.000
_cell.length_c   1.000
_cell.angle_alpha   90.00
_cell.angle_beta   90.00
_cell.angle_gamma   90.00
#
_symmetry.space_group_name_H-M   'P 1'
#
loop_
_entity.id
_entity.type
_entity.pdbx_description
1 polymer ?
#
loop_
_entity_poly.entity_id
_entity_poly.type
_entity_poly.pdbx_seq_one_letter_code
_entity_poly.pdbx_strand_id
1 'polypeptide(L)'
;MLPERQRKRSIWVAFSVLLRAILDFAGVAALIPILLVVVKQDGGRGRMLTLCGAVLLFVLLKNALVTLLARVQSSYQLEIYREFSRRMFANYYHRGLLFLKRKSSVQLGHEVNYVCYTFSLCVLAPVFRMAGEAVLVLLMVSALVVWEPLAGFLLCASFFPLAALYVGLVRKRLRRYGMEELEARRKQSRTVVEAFRGYAELEIAQAFHTSLTSFDQGLEFIVRNRLRTEVYQLFPSFLSEVAVVVGLALLIGTGSGDLGLVSGIFAVAAFRLIPAVRNLLNSWVTLQNASHTIAVVEEGINNEPQQDVRGCRRQEEGASEGTSFTFKYTLELRGLGFAFPDGDMLFNGLNLNISCGERIGIRGASGTGKSTLFNLMLGFFPPTSGEILIDGRKLTPTNRSEWHKLVGYVPQEIFIIEGTLADNIALGQSQIDLTKVMQVLEQVQLKEWADELPQGLDTPLGEYGSRLSGGQKQRIGIARALYKEAEVLFFDEATSALDNKTEQEINHALETLSLRHRELTLVVIAHRESSLAFCDRIFDLDTCDIVYNNKE
;
A
#
# COMPACT_ATOMS: atom_id res chain seq x y z
N MET A 1 7.97 14.29 3.03
CA MET A 1 6.85 13.38 2.70
C MET A 1 5.90 13.92 1.61
N LEU A 2 5.46 15.17 1.66
CA LEU A 2 4.52 15.71 0.68
C LEU A 2 5.24 16.27 -0.57
N PRO A 3 4.76 15.99 -1.80
CA PRO A 3 5.24 16.61 -3.02
C PRO A 3 5.04 18.14 -2.99
N GLU A 4 5.86 18.89 -3.71
CA GLU A 4 5.77 20.36 -3.74
C GLU A 4 4.37 20.88 -4.09
N ARG A 5 3.69 20.23 -5.04
CA ARG A 5 2.32 20.57 -5.42
C ARG A 5 1.34 20.41 -4.25
N GLN A 6 1.47 19.32 -3.48
CA GLN A 6 0.65 19.04 -2.31
C GLN A 6 1.00 19.97 -1.14
N ARG A 7 2.26 20.36 -1.00
CA ARG A 7 2.72 21.32 -0.01
C ARG A 7 2.11 22.72 -0.23
N LYS A 8 2.02 23.17 -1.47
CA LYS A 8 1.33 24.44 -1.79
C LYS A 8 -0.18 24.36 -1.48
N ARG A 9 -0.82 23.26 -1.81
CA ARG A 9 -2.24 23.04 -1.50
C ARG A 9 -2.50 22.94 0.01
N SER A 10 -1.59 22.37 0.81
CA SER A 10 -1.73 22.30 2.26
C SER A 10 -1.88 23.68 2.91
N ILE A 11 -1.23 24.71 2.37
CA ILE A 11 -1.35 26.09 2.85
C ILE A 11 -2.79 26.60 2.63
N TRP A 12 -3.37 26.33 1.45
CA TRP A 12 -4.76 26.70 1.17
C TRP A 12 -5.77 25.94 2.04
N VAL A 13 -5.47 24.68 2.36
CA VAL A 13 -6.30 23.89 3.28
C VAL A 13 -6.18 24.44 4.70
N ALA A 14 -4.98 24.79 5.17
CA ALA A 14 -4.79 25.45 6.47
C ALA A 14 -5.56 26.77 6.55
N PHE A 15 -5.51 27.57 5.49
CA PHE A 15 -6.31 28.80 5.40
C PHE A 15 -7.81 28.49 5.44
N SER A 16 -8.29 27.45 4.74
CA SER A 16 -9.70 27.04 4.77
C SER A 16 -10.15 26.58 6.17
N VAL A 17 -9.27 25.95 6.95
CA VAL A 17 -9.54 25.55 8.34
C VAL A 17 -9.67 26.78 9.24
N LEU A 18 -8.76 27.76 9.09
CA LEU A 18 -8.83 29.03 9.80
C LEU A 18 -10.11 29.83 9.46
N LEU A 19 -10.40 29.95 8.17
CA LEU A 19 -11.60 30.67 7.70
C LEU A 19 -12.88 30.00 8.23
N ARG A 20 -12.94 28.70 8.25
CA ARG A 20 -14.06 27.95 8.84
C ARG A 20 -14.22 28.25 10.33
N ALA A 21 -13.14 28.25 11.10
CA ALA A 21 -13.19 28.56 12.53
C ALA A 21 -13.68 30.01 12.79
N ILE A 22 -13.23 30.99 11.99
CA ILE A 22 -13.69 32.39 12.06
C ILE A 22 -15.18 32.50 11.70
N LEU A 23 -15.65 31.80 10.66
CA LEU A 23 -17.05 31.79 10.29
C LEU A 23 -17.94 31.16 11.37
N ASP A 24 -17.47 30.09 12.00
CA ASP A 24 -18.17 29.44 13.10
C ASP A 24 -18.22 30.32 14.33
N PHE A 25 -17.16 31.07 14.65
CA PHE A 25 -17.14 32.10 15.67
C PHE A 25 -18.12 33.26 15.36
N ALA A 26 -18.08 33.79 14.13
CA ALA A 26 -18.98 34.85 13.70
C ALA A 26 -20.47 34.46 13.77
N GLY A 27 -20.76 33.13 13.50
CA GLY A 27 -22.10 32.58 13.64
C GLY A 27 -22.63 32.63 15.07
N VAL A 28 -21.77 32.48 16.06
CA VAL A 28 -22.13 32.63 17.50
C VAL A 28 -22.26 34.07 17.88
N ALA A 29 -21.30 34.92 17.44
CA ALA A 29 -21.33 36.35 17.71
C ALA A 29 -22.61 37.03 17.14
N ALA A 30 -23.13 36.55 16.02
CA ALA A 30 -24.37 37.04 15.41
C ALA A 30 -25.63 36.82 16.29
N LEU A 31 -25.58 35.92 17.30
CA LEU A 31 -26.69 35.75 18.25
C LEU A 31 -26.70 36.79 19.37
N ILE A 32 -25.56 37.44 19.66
CA ILE A 32 -25.44 38.41 20.75
C ILE A 32 -26.37 39.62 20.59
N PRO A 33 -26.53 40.27 19.41
CA PRO A 33 -27.46 41.34 19.23
C PRO A 33 -28.92 40.98 19.55
N ILE A 34 -29.33 39.74 19.19
CA ILE A 34 -30.68 39.25 19.52
C ILE A 34 -30.84 39.15 21.05
N LEU A 35 -29.83 38.56 21.72
CA LEU A 35 -29.83 38.41 23.18
C LEU A 35 -29.91 39.81 23.88
N LEU A 36 -29.16 40.80 23.40
CA LEU A 36 -29.17 42.17 23.96
C LEU A 36 -30.52 42.84 23.80
N VAL A 37 -31.20 42.66 22.66
CA VAL A 37 -32.56 43.23 22.43
C VAL A 37 -33.58 42.56 23.35
N VAL A 38 -33.48 41.24 23.55
CA VAL A 38 -34.38 40.48 24.43
C VAL A 38 -34.19 40.88 25.91
N VAL A 39 -32.95 41.00 26.37
CA VAL A 39 -32.62 41.33 27.79
C VAL A 39 -32.96 42.77 28.12
N LYS A 40 -32.66 43.72 27.21
CA LYS A 40 -32.92 45.17 27.44
C LYS A 40 -34.38 45.59 27.19
N GLN A 41 -35.24 44.68 26.71
CA GLN A 41 -36.63 44.94 26.31
C GLN A 41 -36.79 46.16 25.36
N ASP A 42 -35.73 46.55 24.65
CA ASP A 42 -35.61 47.76 23.86
C ASP A 42 -35.78 47.43 22.37
N GLY A 43 -37.02 47.11 21.96
CA GLY A 43 -37.29 46.88 20.55
C GLY A 43 -38.72 46.47 20.24
N GLY A 44 -39.39 47.31 19.42
CA GLY A 44 -40.69 46.94 18.86
C GLY A 44 -40.63 45.64 18.04
N ARG A 45 -41.71 44.84 17.98
CA ARG A 45 -41.80 43.54 17.25
C ARG A 45 -41.20 43.59 15.84
N GLY A 46 -41.28 44.72 15.13
CA GLY A 46 -40.72 44.86 13.79
C GLY A 46 -39.19 44.80 13.73
N ARG A 47 -38.47 45.47 14.66
CA ARG A 47 -36.98 45.39 14.76
C ARG A 47 -36.49 43.99 15.13
N MET A 48 -37.21 43.31 16.00
CA MET A 48 -36.86 41.94 16.39
C MET A 48 -37.01 40.95 15.21
N LEU A 49 -38.08 41.08 14.41
CA LEU A 49 -38.29 40.26 13.23
C LEU A 49 -37.22 40.51 12.14
N THR A 50 -36.84 41.76 11.88
CA THR A 50 -35.79 42.11 10.91
C THR A 50 -34.41 41.58 11.35
N LEU A 51 -34.06 41.71 12.63
CA LEU A 51 -32.84 41.14 13.20
C LEU A 51 -32.81 39.60 13.09
N CYS A 52 -33.88 38.92 13.44
CA CYS A 52 -33.98 37.47 13.31
C CYS A 52 -33.85 37.03 11.84
N GLY A 53 -34.48 37.75 10.90
CA GLY A 53 -34.36 37.50 9.46
C GLY A 53 -32.92 37.67 8.95
N ALA A 54 -32.23 38.74 9.37
CA ALA A 54 -30.85 39.01 9.00
C ALA A 54 -29.88 37.93 9.54
N VAL A 55 -30.06 37.51 10.81
CA VAL A 55 -29.25 36.47 11.43
C VAL A 55 -29.52 35.10 10.74
N LEU A 56 -30.79 34.80 10.43
CA LEU A 56 -31.13 33.58 9.70
C LEU A 56 -30.44 33.53 8.34
N LEU A 57 -30.53 34.63 7.56
CA LEU A 57 -29.86 34.73 6.26
C LEU A 57 -28.34 34.56 6.39
N PHE A 58 -27.73 35.22 7.38
CA PHE A 58 -26.30 35.08 7.66
C PHE A 58 -25.91 33.64 7.99
N VAL A 59 -26.67 32.94 8.85
CA VAL A 59 -26.42 31.54 9.23
C VAL A 59 -26.54 30.63 8.03
N LEU A 60 -27.53 30.86 7.14
CA LEU A 60 -27.67 30.06 5.92
C LEU A 60 -26.46 30.24 4.98
N LEU A 61 -26.05 31.49 4.71
CA LEU A 61 -24.89 31.78 3.88
C LEU A 61 -23.59 31.21 4.48
N LYS A 62 -23.42 31.41 5.79
CA LYS A 62 -22.27 30.84 6.52
C LYS A 62 -22.21 29.33 6.38
N ASN A 63 -23.33 28.63 6.60
CA ASN A 63 -23.36 27.17 6.53
C ASN A 63 -23.11 26.67 5.10
N ALA A 64 -23.60 27.35 4.08
CA ALA A 64 -23.27 27.05 2.69
C ALA A 64 -21.76 27.16 2.43
N LEU A 65 -21.13 28.25 2.90
CA LEU A 65 -19.68 28.43 2.76
C LEU A 65 -18.87 27.42 3.55
N VAL A 66 -19.26 27.12 4.79
CA VAL A 66 -18.62 26.07 5.62
C VAL A 66 -18.70 24.68 4.93
N THR A 67 -19.82 24.38 4.27
CA THR A 67 -19.98 23.13 3.51
C THR A 67 -19.03 23.07 2.32
N LEU A 68 -18.85 24.18 1.58
CA LEU A 68 -17.88 24.27 0.49
C LEU A 68 -16.44 24.10 0.99
N LEU A 69 -16.08 24.75 2.09
CA LEU A 69 -14.74 24.59 2.72
C LEU A 69 -14.51 23.16 3.19
N ALA A 70 -15.52 22.50 3.78
CA ALA A 70 -15.44 21.11 4.19
C ALA A 70 -15.20 20.19 2.98
N ARG A 71 -15.87 20.46 1.84
CA ARG A 71 -15.62 19.70 0.59
C ARG A 71 -14.17 19.85 0.11
N VAL A 72 -13.60 21.05 0.17
CA VAL A 72 -12.19 21.27 -0.20
C VAL A 72 -11.24 20.48 0.71
N GLN A 73 -11.49 20.49 2.03
CA GLN A 73 -10.70 19.74 3.01
C GLN A 73 -10.79 18.23 2.77
N SER A 74 -12.00 17.69 2.56
CA SER A 74 -12.20 16.26 2.29
C SER A 74 -11.58 15.84 0.96
N SER A 75 -11.70 16.65 -0.09
CA SER A 75 -11.07 16.39 -1.39
C SER A 75 -9.54 16.29 -1.26
N TYR A 76 -8.93 17.19 -0.50
CA TYR A 76 -7.49 17.16 -0.24
C TYR A 76 -7.05 15.89 0.54
N GLN A 77 -7.83 15.48 1.54
CA GLN A 77 -7.56 14.25 2.31
C GLN A 77 -7.58 13.01 1.42
N LEU A 78 -8.58 12.90 0.54
CA LEU A 78 -8.69 11.77 -0.39
C LEU A 78 -7.60 11.79 -1.47
N GLU A 79 -7.17 12.99 -1.89
CA GLU A 79 -6.04 13.12 -2.82
C GLU A 79 -4.71 12.68 -2.18
N ILE A 80 -4.49 12.97 -0.90
CA ILE A 80 -3.33 12.45 -0.14
C ILE A 80 -3.41 10.93 0.00
N TYR A 81 -4.58 10.37 0.32
CA TYR A 81 -4.76 8.91 0.34
C TYR A 81 -4.33 8.29 -0.99
N ARG A 82 -4.85 8.81 -2.12
CA ARG A 82 -4.52 8.34 -3.47
C ARG A 82 -3.01 8.41 -3.75
N GLU A 83 -2.38 9.51 -3.40
CA GLU A 83 -0.94 9.73 -3.63
C GLU A 83 -0.08 8.79 -2.77
N PHE A 84 -0.42 8.63 -1.49
CA PHE A 84 0.33 7.77 -0.57
C PHE A 84 0.17 6.29 -0.90
N SER A 85 -1.04 5.84 -1.22
CA SER A 85 -1.31 4.48 -1.65
C SER A 85 -0.54 4.14 -2.93
N ARG A 86 -0.57 5.04 -3.94
CA ARG A 86 0.18 4.87 -5.18
C ARG A 86 1.69 4.82 -4.95
N ARG A 87 2.23 5.72 -4.12
CA ARG A 87 3.67 5.75 -3.82
C ARG A 87 4.11 4.54 -3.04
N MET A 88 3.34 4.13 -2.03
CA MET A 88 3.67 2.96 -1.24
C MET A 88 3.67 1.70 -2.10
N PHE A 89 2.68 1.54 -3.00
CA PHE A 89 2.64 0.44 -3.95
C PHE A 89 3.87 0.43 -4.87
N ALA A 90 4.21 1.58 -5.47
CA ALA A 90 5.39 1.71 -6.32
C ALA A 90 6.69 1.43 -5.55
N ASN A 91 6.85 1.99 -4.34
CA ASN A 91 8.02 1.77 -3.50
C ASN A 91 8.20 0.30 -3.12
N TYR A 92 7.13 -0.38 -2.72
CA TYR A 92 7.20 -1.80 -2.37
C TYR A 92 7.61 -2.65 -3.57
N TYR A 93 7.08 -2.36 -4.75
CA TYR A 93 7.47 -3.04 -5.98
C TYR A 93 8.95 -2.82 -6.32
N HIS A 94 9.43 -1.58 -6.22
CA HIS A 94 10.82 -1.24 -6.54
C HIS A 94 11.85 -1.70 -5.50
N ARG A 95 11.43 -2.09 -4.28
CA ARG A 95 12.34 -2.73 -3.29
C ARG A 95 12.85 -4.09 -3.72
N GLY A 96 12.27 -4.66 -4.77
CA GLY A 96 12.73 -5.87 -5.43
C GLY A 96 12.31 -7.17 -4.75
N LEU A 97 12.69 -8.28 -5.40
CA LEU A 97 12.21 -9.62 -5.07
C LEU A 97 12.60 -10.08 -3.66
N LEU A 98 13.79 -9.70 -3.17
CA LEU A 98 14.26 -10.09 -1.83
C LEU A 98 13.36 -9.52 -0.73
N PHE A 99 12.94 -8.27 -0.87
CA PHE A 99 11.99 -7.64 0.05
C PHE A 99 10.61 -8.30 -0.02
N LEU A 100 10.11 -8.56 -1.24
CA LEU A 100 8.80 -9.18 -1.46
C LEU A 100 8.73 -10.62 -0.92
N LYS A 101 9.82 -11.39 -0.97
CA LYS A 101 9.90 -12.73 -0.39
C LYS A 101 9.90 -12.74 1.15
N ARG A 102 10.33 -11.64 1.79
CA ARG A 102 10.37 -11.51 3.26
C ARG A 102 9.05 -11.06 3.87
N LYS A 103 8.25 -10.29 3.14
CA LYS A 103 6.95 -9.79 3.60
C LYS A 103 5.82 -10.54 2.89
N SER A 104 4.79 -10.90 3.65
CA SER A 104 3.58 -11.51 3.07
C SER A 104 2.88 -10.54 2.11
N SER A 105 2.46 -11.02 0.93
CA SER A 105 1.67 -10.24 -0.04
C SER A 105 0.36 -9.71 0.57
N VAL A 106 -0.26 -10.48 1.47
CA VAL A 106 -1.45 -10.07 2.24
C VAL A 106 -1.15 -8.85 3.11
N GLN A 107 0.02 -8.86 3.80
CA GLN A 107 0.45 -7.73 4.62
C GLN A 107 0.70 -6.49 3.76
N LEU A 108 1.42 -6.63 2.64
CA LEU A 108 1.71 -5.51 1.74
C LEU A 108 0.43 -4.92 1.16
N GLY A 109 -0.52 -5.77 0.73
CA GLY A 109 -1.83 -5.33 0.24
C GLY A 109 -2.63 -4.58 1.32
N HIS A 110 -2.62 -5.07 2.56
CA HIS A 110 -3.24 -4.39 3.70
C HIS A 110 -2.59 -3.03 3.98
N GLU A 111 -1.27 -2.94 3.94
CA GLU A 111 -0.55 -1.68 4.18
C GLU A 111 -0.86 -0.63 3.10
N VAL A 112 -0.86 -1.01 1.82
CA VAL A 112 -1.15 -0.12 0.69
C VAL A 112 -2.61 0.38 0.70
N ASN A 113 -3.56 -0.52 0.91
CA ASN A 113 -4.99 -0.20 0.79
C ASN A 113 -5.57 0.34 2.11
N TYR A 114 -5.45 -0.44 3.19
CA TYR A 114 -6.15 -0.12 4.44
C TYR A 114 -5.39 0.87 5.31
N VAL A 115 -4.06 0.71 5.46
CA VAL A 115 -3.28 1.59 6.35
C VAL A 115 -3.22 3.02 5.77
N CYS A 116 -3.01 3.19 4.46
CA CYS A 116 -3.05 4.50 3.82
C CYS A 116 -4.42 5.19 3.94
N TYR A 117 -5.51 4.42 3.80
CA TYR A 117 -6.87 4.92 3.98
C TYR A 117 -7.12 5.35 5.43
N THR A 118 -6.76 4.50 6.38
CA THR A 118 -6.89 4.79 7.82
C THR A 118 -6.04 6.00 8.23
N PHE A 119 -4.83 6.13 7.70
CA PHE A 119 -3.99 7.31 7.92
C PHE A 119 -4.70 8.59 7.45
N SER A 120 -5.27 8.61 6.25
CA SER A 120 -5.96 9.79 5.74
C SER A 120 -7.18 10.18 6.58
N LEU A 121 -8.01 9.21 6.97
CA LEU A 121 -9.25 9.47 7.71
C LEU A 121 -9.08 9.61 9.22
N CYS A 122 -8.14 8.85 9.81
CA CYS A 122 -8.00 8.77 11.27
C CYS A 122 -6.77 9.55 11.80
N VAL A 123 -5.88 10.04 10.92
CA VAL A 123 -4.77 10.91 11.30
C VAL A 123 -4.96 12.31 10.70
N LEU A 124 -5.03 12.42 9.37
CA LEU A 124 -5.04 13.72 8.69
C LEU A 124 -6.33 14.50 8.94
N ALA A 125 -7.49 13.84 8.81
CA ALA A 125 -8.78 14.47 9.05
C ALA A 125 -8.97 14.97 10.49
N PRO A 126 -8.64 14.18 11.54
CA PRO A 126 -8.65 14.66 12.91
C PRO A 126 -7.70 15.82 13.18
N VAL A 127 -6.51 15.86 12.57
CA VAL A 127 -5.56 16.98 12.73
C VAL A 127 -6.17 18.28 12.20
N PHE A 128 -6.80 18.27 11.03
CA PHE A 128 -7.47 19.46 10.51
C PHE A 128 -8.66 19.89 11.39
N ARG A 129 -9.44 18.92 11.87
CA ARG A 129 -10.56 19.18 12.77
C ARG A 129 -10.09 19.77 14.09
N MET A 130 -9.05 19.18 14.69
CA MET A 130 -8.45 19.68 15.94
C MET A 130 -7.93 21.12 15.76
N ALA A 131 -7.22 21.40 14.66
CA ALA A 131 -6.73 22.76 14.38
C ALA A 131 -7.88 23.77 14.29
N GLY A 132 -8.96 23.44 13.59
CA GLY A 132 -10.13 24.32 13.46
C GLY A 132 -10.84 24.56 14.79
N GLU A 133 -11.11 23.48 15.54
CA GLU A 133 -11.78 23.58 16.84
C GLU A 133 -10.90 24.29 17.89
N ALA A 134 -9.57 24.08 17.86
CA ALA A 134 -8.66 24.78 18.75
C ALA A 134 -8.65 26.30 18.50
N VAL A 135 -8.64 26.72 17.24
CA VAL A 135 -8.75 28.13 16.87
C VAL A 135 -10.10 28.72 17.32
N LEU A 136 -11.20 27.98 17.10
CA LEU A 136 -12.54 28.41 17.55
C LEU A 136 -12.59 28.58 19.07
N VAL A 137 -12.09 27.61 19.84
CA VAL A 137 -12.02 27.66 21.31
C VAL A 137 -11.21 28.88 21.76
N LEU A 138 -10.05 29.10 21.13
CA LEU A 138 -9.18 30.25 21.43
C LEU A 138 -9.89 31.59 21.17
N LEU A 139 -10.59 31.75 20.04
CA LEU A 139 -11.35 32.93 19.71
C LEU A 139 -12.51 33.18 20.70
N MET A 140 -13.23 32.10 21.06
CA MET A 140 -14.33 32.16 22.03
C MET A 140 -13.87 32.58 23.42
N VAL A 141 -12.79 31.92 23.89
CA VAL A 141 -12.22 32.21 25.22
C VAL A 141 -11.65 33.62 25.26
N SER A 142 -10.91 34.05 24.23
CA SER A 142 -10.36 35.42 24.17
C SER A 142 -11.46 36.50 24.15
N ALA A 143 -12.52 36.29 23.37
CA ALA A 143 -13.66 37.19 23.36
C ALA A 143 -14.36 37.29 24.74
N LEU A 144 -14.52 36.13 25.41
CA LEU A 144 -15.13 36.08 26.74
C LEU A 144 -14.25 36.78 27.81
N VAL A 145 -12.92 36.54 27.77
CA VAL A 145 -11.97 37.20 28.71
C VAL A 145 -11.92 38.70 28.51
N VAL A 146 -12.02 39.17 27.28
CA VAL A 146 -12.04 40.62 27.00
C VAL A 146 -13.34 41.27 27.50
N TRP A 147 -14.47 40.61 27.38
CA TRP A 147 -15.77 41.15 27.78
C TRP A 147 -16.08 40.98 29.27
N GLU A 148 -15.85 39.74 29.81
CA GLU A 148 -16.08 39.37 31.20
C GLU A 148 -14.91 38.52 31.69
N PRO A 149 -13.82 39.14 32.20
CA PRO A 149 -12.58 38.42 32.57
C PRO A 149 -12.80 37.29 33.58
N LEU A 150 -13.68 37.51 34.55
CA LEU A 150 -13.97 36.52 35.59
C LEU A 150 -14.67 35.28 35.01
N ALA A 151 -15.69 35.50 34.17
CA ALA A 151 -16.42 34.42 33.50
C ALA A 151 -15.50 33.60 32.57
N GLY A 152 -14.61 34.28 31.83
CA GLY A 152 -13.60 33.64 30.98
C GLY A 152 -12.61 32.80 31.77
N PHE A 153 -12.09 33.31 32.90
CA PHE A 153 -11.19 32.60 33.78
C PHE A 153 -11.84 31.35 34.40
N LEU A 154 -13.06 31.48 34.95
CA LEU A 154 -13.80 30.38 35.54
C LEU A 154 -14.12 29.27 34.55
N LEU A 155 -14.46 29.65 33.29
CA LEU A 155 -14.67 28.69 32.23
C LEU A 155 -13.39 27.93 31.88
N CYS A 156 -12.26 28.60 31.73
CA CYS A 156 -10.97 27.94 31.53
C CYS A 156 -10.59 27.01 32.71
N ALA A 157 -10.79 27.47 33.95
CA ALA A 157 -10.50 26.74 35.15
C ALA A 157 -11.36 25.47 35.31
N SER A 158 -12.59 25.47 34.77
CA SER A 158 -13.46 24.29 34.78
C SER A 158 -13.13 23.28 33.70
N PHE A 159 -12.79 23.72 32.46
CA PHE A 159 -12.54 22.81 31.33
C PHE A 159 -11.13 22.26 31.27
N PHE A 160 -10.10 23.09 31.49
CA PHE A 160 -8.71 22.73 31.22
C PHE A 160 -8.18 21.58 32.10
N PRO A 161 -8.40 21.57 33.43
CA PRO A 161 -7.93 20.47 34.27
C PRO A 161 -8.58 19.14 33.94
N LEU A 162 -9.89 19.14 33.66
CA LEU A 162 -10.64 17.94 33.31
C LEU A 162 -10.15 17.35 31.96
N ALA A 163 -9.94 18.21 30.96
CA ALA A 163 -9.40 17.78 29.67
C ALA A 163 -7.97 17.24 29.80
N ALA A 164 -7.10 17.90 30.57
CA ALA A 164 -5.72 17.48 30.80
C ALA A 164 -5.67 16.13 31.54
N LEU A 165 -6.49 15.95 32.57
CA LEU A 165 -6.61 14.69 33.32
C LEU A 165 -7.06 13.55 32.38
N TYR A 166 -8.09 13.78 31.56
CA TYR A 166 -8.59 12.80 30.59
C TYR A 166 -7.49 12.38 29.61
N VAL A 167 -6.82 13.34 28.97
CA VAL A 167 -5.72 13.09 28.03
C VAL A 167 -4.60 12.27 28.68
N GLY A 168 -4.19 12.62 29.90
CA GLY A 168 -3.15 11.91 30.66
C GLY A 168 -3.49 10.45 30.96
N LEU A 169 -4.73 10.19 31.39
CA LEU A 169 -5.20 8.85 31.76
C LEU A 169 -5.40 7.92 30.57
N VAL A 170 -5.88 8.43 29.44
CA VAL A 170 -6.39 7.62 28.33
C VAL A 170 -5.35 7.39 27.24
N ARG A 171 -4.35 8.29 27.08
CA ARG A 171 -3.36 8.27 25.99
C ARG A 171 -2.66 6.92 25.78
N LYS A 172 -2.11 6.34 26.82
CA LYS A 172 -1.35 5.07 26.73
C LYS A 172 -2.25 3.90 26.33
N ARG A 173 -3.48 3.87 26.85
CA ARG A 173 -4.45 2.81 26.58
C ARG A 173 -4.93 2.83 25.12
N LEU A 174 -5.27 4.02 24.61
CA LEU A 174 -5.73 4.16 23.22
C LEU A 174 -4.67 3.72 22.21
N ARG A 175 -3.42 4.16 22.42
CA ARG A 175 -2.32 3.76 21.53
C ARG A 175 -2.12 2.24 21.53
N ARG A 176 -2.22 1.60 22.69
CA ARG A 176 -2.13 0.15 22.83
C ARG A 176 -3.26 -0.55 22.09
N TYR A 177 -4.51 -0.12 22.28
CA TYR A 177 -5.68 -0.71 21.59
C TYR A 177 -5.57 -0.60 20.07
N GLY A 178 -5.08 0.52 19.55
CA GLY A 178 -4.87 0.70 18.11
C GLY A 178 -3.84 -0.27 17.54
N MET A 179 -2.73 -0.51 18.23
CA MET A 179 -1.73 -1.48 17.79
C MET A 179 -2.27 -2.92 17.85
N GLU A 180 -2.93 -3.28 18.93
CA GLU A 180 -3.53 -4.60 19.12
C GLU A 180 -4.61 -4.88 18.05
N GLU A 181 -5.43 -3.87 17.71
CA GLU A 181 -6.44 -3.98 16.64
C GLU A 181 -5.78 -4.22 15.27
N LEU A 182 -4.69 -3.51 14.97
CA LEU A 182 -3.96 -3.69 13.71
C LEU A 182 -3.42 -5.12 13.57
N GLU A 183 -2.79 -5.65 14.62
CA GLU A 183 -2.27 -7.02 14.61
C GLU A 183 -3.38 -8.06 14.46
N ALA A 184 -4.50 -7.87 15.18
CA ALA A 184 -5.65 -8.75 15.05
C ALA A 184 -6.25 -8.75 13.65
N ARG A 185 -6.37 -7.58 13.00
CA ARG A 185 -6.85 -7.46 11.61
C ARG A 185 -5.91 -8.11 10.61
N ARG A 186 -4.59 -7.98 10.80
CA ARG A 186 -3.58 -8.66 9.96
C ARG A 186 -3.73 -10.18 10.06
N LYS A 187 -3.83 -10.70 11.30
CA LYS A 187 -4.02 -12.12 11.55
C LYS A 187 -5.31 -12.62 10.93
N GLN A 188 -6.41 -11.90 11.10
CA GLN A 188 -7.72 -12.23 10.52
C GLN A 188 -7.67 -12.32 8.99
N SER A 189 -7.11 -11.31 8.32
CA SER A 189 -6.97 -11.31 6.86
C SER A 189 -6.12 -12.49 6.37
N ARG A 190 -5.06 -12.83 7.10
CA ARG A 190 -4.22 -13.98 6.80
C ARG A 190 -5.00 -15.29 6.93
N THR A 191 -5.73 -15.49 8.03
CA THR A 191 -6.55 -16.70 8.26
C THR A 191 -7.57 -16.92 7.15
N VAL A 192 -8.23 -15.84 6.67
CA VAL A 192 -9.18 -15.91 5.55
C VAL A 192 -8.51 -16.38 4.26
N VAL A 193 -7.37 -15.78 3.90
CA VAL A 193 -6.63 -16.15 2.68
C VAL A 193 -6.11 -17.58 2.77
N GLU A 194 -5.59 -17.99 3.93
CA GLU A 194 -5.11 -19.36 4.16
C GLU A 194 -6.25 -20.38 4.07
N ALA A 195 -7.43 -20.06 4.63
CA ALA A 195 -8.59 -20.95 4.59
C ALA A 195 -9.12 -21.16 3.15
N PHE A 196 -9.19 -20.11 2.35
CA PHE A 196 -9.67 -20.25 0.97
C PHE A 196 -8.64 -20.89 0.04
N ARG A 197 -7.33 -20.62 0.24
CA ARG A 197 -6.28 -21.25 -0.55
C ARG A 197 -6.10 -22.73 -0.22
N GLY A 198 -6.19 -23.08 1.05
CA GLY A 198 -6.08 -24.47 1.55
C GLY A 198 -7.41 -25.17 1.72
N TYR A 199 -8.46 -24.80 0.92
CA TYR A 199 -9.80 -25.35 1.09
C TYR A 199 -9.82 -26.88 1.06
N ALA A 200 -9.19 -27.49 0.07
CA ALA A 200 -9.21 -28.93 -0.10
C ALA A 200 -8.54 -29.66 1.07
N GLU A 201 -7.39 -29.18 1.53
CA GLU A 201 -6.65 -29.74 2.65
C GLU A 201 -7.40 -29.58 3.97
N LEU A 202 -7.98 -28.39 4.19
CA LEU A 202 -8.78 -28.12 5.39
C LEU A 202 -10.07 -28.93 5.42
N GLU A 203 -10.71 -29.13 4.27
CA GLU A 203 -11.93 -29.95 4.16
C GLU A 203 -11.64 -31.42 4.42
N ILE A 204 -10.60 -31.98 3.79
CA ILE A 204 -10.18 -33.38 4.00
C ILE A 204 -9.74 -33.60 5.45
N ALA A 205 -9.02 -32.66 6.04
CA ALA A 205 -8.59 -32.72 7.43
C ALA A 205 -9.71 -32.39 8.43
N GLN A 206 -10.90 -31.99 7.98
CA GLN A 206 -12.00 -31.48 8.81
C GLN A 206 -11.55 -30.35 9.76
N ALA A 207 -10.59 -29.54 9.32
CA ALA A 207 -9.92 -28.54 10.11
C ALA A 207 -10.54 -27.13 9.99
N PHE A 208 -11.60 -26.94 9.18
CA PHE A 208 -12.26 -25.65 9.00
C PHE A 208 -12.76 -25.05 10.32
N HIS A 209 -13.28 -25.90 11.23
CA HIS A 209 -13.73 -25.45 12.56
C HIS A 209 -12.62 -24.77 13.36
N THR A 210 -11.38 -25.26 13.27
CA THR A 210 -10.22 -24.67 13.94
C THR A 210 -9.90 -23.29 13.37
N SER A 211 -9.95 -23.16 12.04
CA SER A 211 -9.75 -21.89 11.34
C SER A 211 -10.85 -20.89 11.68
N LEU A 212 -12.11 -21.32 11.71
CA LEU A 212 -13.26 -20.51 12.10
C LEU A 212 -13.15 -20.03 13.56
N THR A 213 -12.77 -20.92 14.47
CA THR A 213 -12.56 -20.56 15.89
C THR A 213 -11.44 -19.51 16.04
N SER A 214 -10.34 -19.65 15.31
CA SER A 214 -9.26 -18.66 15.31
C SER A 214 -9.71 -17.31 14.73
N PHE A 215 -10.54 -17.33 13.69
CA PHE A 215 -11.14 -16.14 13.09
C PHE A 215 -12.08 -15.45 14.09
N ASP A 216 -12.98 -16.20 14.75
CA ASP A 216 -13.94 -15.69 15.72
C ASP A 216 -13.24 -15.08 16.94
N GLN A 217 -12.20 -15.71 17.47
CA GLN A 217 -11.39 -15.15 18.54
C GLN A 217 -10.76 -13.81 18.15
N GLY A 218 -10.24 -13.73 16.93
CA GLY A 218 -9.71 -12.47 16.37
C GLY A 218 -10.79 -11.40 16.25
N LEU A 219 -11.97 -11.78 15.78
CA LEU A 219 -13.12 -10.89 15.61
C LEU A 219 -13.64 -10.38 16.96
N GLU A 220 -13.80 -11.28 17.94
CA GLU A 220 -14.21 -10.92 19.30
C GLU A 220 -13.22 -9.92 19.94
N PHE A 221 -11.94 -10.14 19.74
CA PHE A 221 -10.92 -9.22 20.22
C PHE A 221 -11.01 -7.83 19.59
N ILE A 222 -11.22 -7.76 18.25
CA ILE A 222 -11.41 -6.50 17.53
C ILE A 222 -12.67 -5.77 18.04
N VAL A 223 -13.79 -6.49 18.16
CA VAL A 223 -15.06 -5.94 18.66
C VAL A 223 -14.90 -5.39 20.08
N ARG A 224 -14.26 -6.15 20.96
CA ARG A 224 -14.01 -5.72 22.36
C ARG A 224 -13.14 -4.46 22.43
N ASN A 225 -12.08 -4.38 21.65
CA ASN A 225 -11.22 -3.19 21.60
C ASN A 225 -11.94 -2.00 20.99
N ARG A 226 -12.76 -2.22 19.97
CA ARG A 226 -13.58 -1.18 19.36
C ARG A 226 -14.59 -0.60 20.35
N LEU A 227 -15.34 -1.45 21.04
CA LEU A 227 -16.28 -1.03 22.09
C LEU A 227 -15.60 -0.21 23.18
N ARG A 228 -14.41 -0.64 23.64
CA ARG A 228 -13.63 0.14 24.61
C ARG A 228 -13.27 1.54 24.07
N THR A 229 -12.84 1.61 22.81
CA THR A 229 -12.49 2.89 22.17
C THR A 229 -13.72 3.80 22.04
N GLU A 230 -14.87 3.26 21.70
CA GLU A 230 -16.14 4.01 21.61
C GLU A 230 -16.59 4.54 22.98
N VAL A 231 -16.46 3.75 24.04
CA VAL A 231 -16.72 4.23 25.41
C VAL A 231 -15.81 5.42 25.74
N TYR A 232 -14.51 5.35 25.41
CA TYR A 232 -13.62 6.51 25.60
C TYR A 232 -14.04 7.74 24.79
N GLN A 233 -14.71 7.59 23.65
CA GLN A 233 -15.23 8.71 22.86
C GLN A 233 -16.49 9.37 23.46
N LEU A 234 -17.17 8.71 24.40
CA LEU A 234 -18.30 9.30 25.12
C LEU A 234 -17.84 10.18 26.31
N PHE A 235 -16.72 9.86 26.96
CA PHE A 235 -16.23 10.60 28.11
C PHE A 235 -16.04 12.11 27.88
N PRO A 236 -15.54 12.60 26.74
CA PRO A 236 -15.47 14.04 26.47
C PRO A 236 -16.79 14.76 26.56
N SER A 237 -17.90 14.12 26.20
CA SER A 237 -19.24 14.71 26.33
C SER A 237 -19.61 14.91 27.82
N PHE A 238 -19.43 13.87 28.64
CA PHE A 238 -19.70 13.96 30.08
C PHE A 238 -18.79 15.00 30.77
N LEU A 239 -17.50 15.02 30.42
CA LEU A 239 -16.56 15.99 30.96
C LEU A 239 -16.95 17.43 30.62
N SER A 240 -17.41 17.69 29.39
CA SER A 240 -17.82 19.01 28.96
C SER A 240 -19.12 19.46 29.65
N GLU A 241 -20.08 18.57 29.89
CA GLU A 241 -21.29 18.84 30.65
C GLU A 241 -20.96 19.18 32.10
N VAL A 242 -20.16 18.36 32.77
CA VAL A 242 -19.71 18.62 34.15
C VAL A 242 -18.96 19.95 34.25
N ALA A 243 -18.05 20.25 33.27
CA ALA A 243 -17.29 21.49 33.27
C ALA A 243 -18.20 22.74 33.18
N VAL A 244 -19.26 22.67 32.39
CA VAL A 244 -20.24 23.80 32.28
C VAL A 244 -21.03 23.99 33.56
N VAL A 245 -21.51 22.87 34.16
CA VAL A 245 -22.26 22.96 35.43
C VAL A 245 -21.37 23.52 36.56
N VAL A 246 -20.13 23.04 36.66
CA VAL A 246 -19.14 23.55 37.62
C VAL A 246 -18.84 25.02 37.36
N GLY A 247 -18.60 25.40 36.10
CA GLY A 247 -18.34 26.80 35.72
C GLY A 247 -19.50 27.73 36.05
N LEU A 248 -20.75 27.30 35.79
CA LEU A 248 -21.95 28.06 36.10
C LEU A 248 -22.16 28.20 37.62
N ALA A 249 -21.96 27.10 38.40
CA ALA A 249 -22.06 27.12 39.86
C ALA A 249 -21.02 28.06 40.50
N LEU A 250 -19.77 28.04 39.99
CA LEU A 250 -18.74 28.99 40.42
C LEU A 250 -19.09 30.44 40.09
N LEU A 251 -19.63 30.69 38.88
CA LEU A 251 -20.06 32.02 38.47
C LEU A 251 -21.17 32.59 39.40
N ILE A 252 -22.18 31.80 39.69
CA ILE A 252 -23.27 32.18 40.62
C ILE A 252 -22.71 32.40 42.04
N GLY A 253 -21.77 31.57 42.49
CA GLY A 253 -21.16 31.68 43.83
C GLY A 253 -20.31 32.93 44.05
N THR A 254 -19.78 33.55 42.99
CA THR A 254 -18.99 34.77 43.08
C THR A 254 -19.85 36.04 43.25
N GLY A 255 -21.16 35.99 43.00
CA GLY A 255 -22.11 37.08 43.25
C GLY A 255 -21.82 38.36 42.48
N SER A 256 -20.98 38.37 41.45
CA SER A 256 -20.49 39.53 40.77
C SER A 256 -21.35 39.86 39.52
N GLY A 257 -21.85 41.11 39.47
CA GLY A 257 -22.41 41.73 38.27
C GLY A 257 -23.91 41.50 38.05
N ASP A 258 -24.37 41.96 36.86
CA ASP A 258 -25.75 41.75 36.37
C ASP A 258 -25.92 40.25 36.00
N LEU A 259 -26.30 39.46 37.01
CA LEU A 259 -26.40 37.97 36.94
C LEU A 259 -27.17 37.49 35.68
N GLY A 260 -28.16 38.29 35.24
CA GLY A 260 -28.95 37.94 34.07
C GLY A 260 -28.17 38.02 32.74
N LEU A 261 -27.40 39.07 32.54
CA LEU A 261 -26.63 39.29 31.32
C LEU A 261 -25.40 38.33 31.25
N VAL A 262 -24.66 38.23 32.38
CA VAL A 262 -23.44 37.44 32.46
C VAL A 262 -23.76 35.94 32.31
N SER A 263 -24.81 35.46 32.96
CA SER A 263 -25.25 34.03 32.80
C SER A 263 -25.76 33.74 31.40
N GLY A 264 -26.43 34.74 30.73
CA GLY A 264 -26.86 34.61 29.35
C GLY A 264 -25.67 34.47 28.37
N ILE A 265 -24.66 35.35 28.51
CA ILE A 265 -23.42 35.27 27.69
C ILE A 265 -22.69 33.97 27.95
N PHE A 266 -22.55 33.55 29.21
CA PHE A 266 -21.94 32.27 29.58
C PHE A 266 -22.68 31.08 28.95
N ALA A 267 -24.03 31.07 28.98
CA ALA A 267 -24.84 30.02 28.38
C ALA A 267 -24.64 29.92 26.85
N VAL A 268 -24.61 31.06 26.14
CA VAL A 268 -24.33 31.08 24.69
C VAL A 268 -22.92 30.58 24.38
N ALA A 269 -21.92 30.99 25.17
CA ALA A 269 -20.56 30.54 25.01
C ALA A 269 -20.45 29.02 25.29
N ALA A 270 -21.05 28.54 26.37
CA ALA A 270 -21.06 27.15 26.75
C ALA A 270 -21.75 26.26 25.68
N PHE A 271 -22.87 26.70 25.14
CA PHE A 271 -23.61 25.99 24.07
C PHE A 271 -22.70 25.65 22.87
N ARG A 272 -21.76 26.52 22.53
CA ARG A 272 -20.83 26.32 21.42
C ARG A 272 -19.52 25.66 21.86
N LEU A 273 -19.02 25.92 23.06
CA LEU A 273 -17.77 25.33 23.59
C LEU A 273 -17.90 23.83 23.87
N ILE A 274 -19.06 23.38 24.36
CA ILE A 274 -19.30 21.94 24.59
C ILE A 274 -19.00 21.10 23.34
N PRO A 275 -19.62 21.34 22.16
CA PRO A 275 -19.34 20.56 20.97
C PRO A 275 -17.90 20.77 20.46
N ALA A 276 -17.32 21.96 20.59
CA ALA A 276 -15.96 22.24 20.17
C ALA A 276 -14.93 21.44 20.97
N VAL A 277 -15.02 21.44 22.30
CA VAL A 277 -14.13 20.67 23.19
C VAL A 277 -14.35 19.16 22.97
N ARG A 278 -15.60 18.71 22.87
CA ARG A 278 -15.92 17.31 22.56
C ARG A 278 -15.27 16.89 21.24
N ASN A 279 -15.43 17.67 20.16
CA ASN A 279 -14.87 17.36 18.85
C ASN A 279 -13.34 17.34 18.89
N LEU A 280 -12.71 18.24 19.63
CA LEU A 280 -11.27 18.31 19.83
C LEU A 280 -10.75 17.05 20.52
N LEU A 281 -11.36 16.65 21.64
CA LEU A 281 -10.97 15.46 22.39
C LEU A 281 -11.27 14.17 21.60
N ASN A 282 -12.40 14.06 20.91
CA ASN A 282 -12.73 12.89 20.08
C ASN A 282 -11.77 12.76 18.89
N SER A 283 -11.40 13.87 18.26
CA SER A 283 -10.40 13.89 17.20
C SER A 283 -9.03 13.45 17.73
N TRP A 284 -8.67 13.87 18.92
CA TRP A 284 -7.45 13.44 19.61
C TRP A 284 -7.47 11.93 19.93
N VAL A 285 -8.60 11.39 20.42
CA VAL A 285 -8.79 9.93 20.64
C VAL A 285 -8.57 9.15 19.36
N THR A 286 -9.21 9.59 18.26
CA THR A 286 -9.08 8.96 16.94
C THR A 286 -7.62 8.98 16.46
N LEU A 287 -6.94 10.12 16.61
CA LEU A 287 -5.53 10.27 16.26
C LEU A 287 -4.62 9.33 17.07
N GLN A 288 -4.83 9.23 18.38
CA GLN A 288 -4.02 8.34 19.24
C GLN A 288 -4.22 6.87 18.88
N ASN A 289 -5.47 6.46 18.62
CA ASN A 289 -5.78 5.09 18.21
C ASN A 289 -5.11 4.73 16.87
N ALA A 290 -5.10 5.65 15.90
CA ALA A 290 -4.51 5.44 14.57
C ALA A 290 -3.02 5.82 14.47
N SER A 291 -2.38 6.26 15.56
CA SER A 291 -1.00 6.78 15.54
C SER A 291 0.05 5.78 15.01
N HIS A 292 -0.20 4.48 15.13
CA HIS A 292 0.64 3.41 14.59
C HIS A 292 0.73 3.44 13.06
N THR A 293 -0.30 3.95 12.38
CA THR A 293 -0.30 4.05 10.91
C THR A 293 0.74 5.04 10.39
N ILE A 294 1.13 6.03 11.21
CA ILE A 294 2.14 7.03 10.85
C ILE A 294 3.49 6.35 10.57
N ALA A 295 3.92 5.45 11.45
CA ALA A 295 5.20 4.74 11.29
C ALA A 295 5.20 3.84 10.05
N VAL A 296 4.09 3.13 9.79
CA VAL A 296 3.95 2.26 8.62
C VAL A 296 3.99 3.06 7.32
N VAL A 297 3.25 4.17 7.27
CA VAL A 297 3.24 5.06 6.09
C VAL A 297 4.60 5.73 5.91
N GLU A 298 5.26 6.13 6.98
CA GLU A 298 6.60 6.71 6.93
C GLU A 298 7.64 5.71 6.40
N GLU A 299 7.66 4.49 6.91
CA GLU A 299 8.52 3.41 6.41
C GLU A 299 8.21 3.07 4.95
N GLY A 300 6.92 3.01 4.59
CA GLY A 300 6.48 2.70 3.23
C GLY A 300 6.83 3.75 2.18
N ILE A 301 6.88 5.05 2.58
CA ILE A 301 7.13 6.17 1.66
C ILE A 301 8.59 6.63 1.67
N ASN A 302 9.26 6.69 2.84
CA ASN A 302 10.58 7.30 2.98
C ASN A 302 11.74 6.37 2.67
N ASN A 303 11.56 5.06 2.73
CA ASN A 303 12.55 4.12 2.23
C ASN A 303 12.45 4.06 0.69
N GLU A 304 12.60 5.21 0.03
CA GLU A 304 12.91 5.21 -1.39
C GLU A 304 14.18 4.40 -1.58
N PRO A 305 14.21 3.43 -2.51
CA PRO A 305 15.48 2.96 -3.02
C PRO A 305 16.20 4.21 -3.48
N GLN A 306 17.30 4.54 -2.81
CA GLN A 306 18.17 5.62 -3.24
C GLN A 306 18.47 5.36 -4.72
N GLN A 307 18.01 6.26 -5.59
CA GLN A 307 18.12 6.19 -7.04
C GLN A 307 17.08 5.25 -7.71
N ASP A 308 16.03 5.81 -8.31
CA ASP A 308 15.49 5.42 -9.62
C ASP A 308 14.01 5.74 -9.88
N VAL A 309 13.22 6.25 -8.92
CA VAL A 309 11.84 6.70 -9.26
C VAL A 309 11.86 7.96 -10.17
N ARG A 310 12.99 8.69 -10.19
CA ARG A 310 13.22 9.79 -11.15
C ARG A 310 13.71 9.31 -12.52
N GLY A 311 14.32 8.13 -12.59
CA GLY A 311 14.82 7.53 -13.83
C GLY A 311 13.71 7.03 -14.74
N CYS A 312 12.70 6.34 -14.22
CA CYS A 312 11.61 5.81 -15.05
C CYS A 312 10.77 6.90 -15.75
N ARG A 313 10.64 8.09 -15.15
CA ARG A 313 9.90 9.20 -15.79
C ARG A 313 10.74 10.03 -16.75
N ARG A 314 12.09 9.94 -16.67
CA ARG A 314 13.00 10.62 -17.62
C ARG A 314 13.39 9.74 -18.82
N GLN A 315 13.16 8.43 -18.74
CA GLN A 315 13.45 7.54 -19.87
C GLN A 315 12.32 7.55 -20.95
N GLU A 316 11.13 8.05 -20.62
CA GLU A 316 10.11 8.33 -21.67
C GLU A 316 10.33 9.69 -22.38
N GLU A 317 11.14 10.61 -21.83
CA GLU A 317 11.31 11.96 -22.40
C GLU A 317 12.77 12.35 -22.70
N GLY A 318 13.74 11.46 -22.51
CA GLY A 318 15.15 11.77 -22.76
C GLY A 318 15.97 10.50 -22.89
N ALA A 319 16.06 9.97 -24.09
CA ALA A 319 17.09 9.00 -24.46
C ALA A 319 18.47 9.61 -24.16
N SER A 320 19.05 9.34 -22.97
CA SER A 320 20.48 9.49 -22.80
C SER A 320 21.15 8.41 -23.66
N GLU A 321 22.01 8.81 -24.56
CA GLU A 321 22.93 8.01 -25.35
C GLU A 321 23.85 7.15 -24.47
N GLY A 322 23.28 6.14 -23.80
CA GLY A 322 23.96 5.05 -23.13
C GLY A 322 23.61 3.79 -23.89
N THR A 323 24.57 3.21 -24.60
CA THR A 323 24.49 1.95 -25.33
C THR A 323 23.61 0.94 -24.58
N SER A 324 22.48 0.54 -25.19
CA SER A 324 21.62 -0.55 -24.68
C SER A 324 22.46 -1.82 -24.52
N PHE A 325 22.09 -2.69 -23.54
CA PHE A 325 22.68 -4.01 -23.52
C PHE A 325 22.41 -4.73 -24.85
N THR A 326 23.44 -5.38 -25.35
CA THR A 326 23.35 -6.39 -26.39
C THR A 326 23.88 -7.67 -25.79
N PHE A 327 23.39 -8.81 -26.22
CA PHE A 327 23.92 -10.10 -25.82
C PHE A 327 24.46 -10.82 -27.06
N LYS A 328 25.73 -10.55 -27.38
CA LYS A 328 26.40 -11.09 -28.57
C LYS A 328 27.51 -12.06 -28.28
N TYR A 329 28.07 -12.01 -27.06
CA TYR A 329 29.24 -12.79 -26.72
C TYR A 329 29.01 -13.67 -25.49
N THR A 330 28.93 -13.08 -24.28
CA THR A 330 28.98 -13.87 -23.04
C THR A 330 28.21 -13.26 -21.88
N LEU A 331 27.67 -14.14 -21.05
CA LEU A 331 27.24 -13.86 -19.67
C LEU A 331 28.27 -14.49 -18.73
N GLU A 332 28.99 -13.69 -17.95
CA GLU A 332 30.07 -14.13 -17.10
C GLU A 332 29.77 -13.87 -15.62
N LEU A 333 29.98 -14.88 -14.79
CA LEU A 333 30.00 -14.80 -13.33
C LEU A 333 31.45 -14.85 -12.89
N ARG A 334 31.97 -13.80 -12.26
CA ARG A 334 33.37 -13.70 -11.81
C ARG A 334 33.46 -13.62 -10.31
N GLY A 335 33.96 -14.69 -9.68
CA GLY A 335 34.16 -14.74 -8.24
C GLY A 335 32.88 -14.48 -7.44
N LEU A 336 31.73 -14.93 -7.96
CA LEU A 336 30.41 -14.63 -7.43
C LEU A 336 30.25 -15.21 -6.03
N GLY A 337 29.93 -14.33 -5.05
CA GLY A 337 29.53 -14.71 -3.71
C GLY A 337 28.17 -14.14 -3.37
N PHE A 338 27.38 -14.92 -2.63
CA PHE A 338 26.07 -14.48 -2.16
C PHE A 338 25.73 -15.08 -0.79
N ALA A 339 25.22 -14.23 0.09
CA ALA A 339 24.61 -14.63 1.36
C ALA A 339 23.24 -13.91 1.51
N PHE A 340 22.26 -14.59 2.08
CA PHE A 340 21.04 -13.92 2.54
C PHE A 340 21.37 -13.07 3.76
N PRO A 341 20.69 -11.91 3.96
CA PRO A 341 21.02 -10.99 5.07
C PRO A 341 21.00 -11.61 6.47
N ASP A 342 20.26 -12.69 6.68
CA ASP A 342 20.11 -13.38 7.96
C ASP A 342 20.62 -14.85 7.89
N GLY A 343 21.45 -15.18 6.88
CA GLY A 343 21.88 -16.55 6.62
C GLY A 343 23.37 -16.69 6.31
N ASP A 344 23.82 -17.94 6.22
CA ASP A 344 25.17 -18.31 5.83
C ASP A 344 25.46 -18.00 4.36
N MET A 345 26.75 -17.98 4.01
CA MET A 345 27.22 -17.84 2.64
C MET A 345 26.73 -19.00 1.79
N LEU A 346 25.93 -18.70 0.76
CA LEU A 346 25.41 -19.71 -0.17
C LEU A 346 26.39 -19.99 -1.32
N PHE A 347 26.99 -18.94 -1.86
CA PHE A 347 28.02 -19.03 -2.90
C PHE A 347 29.28 -18.29 -2.46
N ASN A 348 30.45 -18.86 -2.75
CA ASN A 348 31.73 -18.27 -2.44
C ASN A 348 32.70 -18.47 -3.61
N GLY A 349 32.90 -17.40 -4.39
CA GLY A 349 33.86 -17.43 -5.47
C GLY A 349 33.44 -18.20 -6.73
N LEU A 350 32.14 -18.36 -7.00
CA LEU A 350 31.62 -19.09 -8.15
C LEU A 350 31.97 -18.38 -9.45
N ASN A 351 32.51 -19.15 -10.41
CA ASN A 351 32.85 -18.70 -11.75
C ASN A 351 32.08 -19.52 -12.78
N LEU A 352 31.43 -18.85 -13.72
CA LEU A 352 30.70 -19.48 -14.82
C LEU A 352 30.72 -18.52 -16.02
N ASN A 353 30.95 -19.07 -17.20
CA ASN A 353 30.85 -18.32 -18.46
C ASN A 353 29.85 -19.02 -19.38
N ILE A 354 28.89 -18.26 -19.92
CA ILE A 354 27.84 -18.74 -20.82
C ILE A 354 27.94 -17.96 -22.12
N SER A 355 28.14 -18.67 -23.23
CA SER A 355 28.29 -18.06 -24.56
C SER A 355 26.94 -17.81 -25.23
N CYS A 356 26.87 -16.81 -26.10
CA CYS A 356 25.69 -16.55 -26.91
C CYS A 356 25.37 -17.76 -27.78
N GLY A 357 24.10 -18.15 -27.85
CA GLY A 357 23.62 -19.32 -28.59
C GLY A 357 23.87 -20.67 -27.89
N GLU A 358 24.45 -20.66 -26.69
CA GLU A 358 24.74 -21.87 -25.92
C GLU A 358 23.51 -22.39 -25.18
N ARG A 359 23.41 -23.71 -25.05
CA ARG A 359 22.42 -24.40 -24.22
C ARG A 359 23.12 -25.02 -23.01
N ILE A 360 23.01 -24.36 -21.87
CA ILE A 360 23.65 -24.81 -20.64
C ILE A 360 22.61 -25.35 -19.64
N GLY A 361 22.87 -26.56 -19.10
CA GLY A 361 22.13 -27.12 -18.00
C GLY A 361 22.79 -26.78 -16.66
N ILE A 362 22.01 -26.55 -15.63
CA ILE A 362 22.48 -26.38 -14.24
C ILE A 362 21.83 -27.47 -13.40
N ARG A 363 22.63 -28.36 -12.82
CA ARG A 363 22.18 -29.38 -11.90
C ARG A 363 22.77 -29.18 -10.50
N GLY A 364 22.23 -29.86 -9.53
CA GLY A 364 22.68 -29.90 -8.13
C GLY A 364 21.58 -30.43 -7.21
N ALA A 365 21.91 -30.78 -6.00
CA ALA A 365 20.97 -31.29 -5.00
C ALA A 365 19.86 -30.23 -4.70
N SER A 366 18.75 -30.70 -4.10
CA SER A 366 17.71 -29.74 -3.67
C SER A 366 18.27 -28.85 -2.56
N GLY A 367 18.02 -27.54 -2.66
CA GLY A 367 18.50 -26.57 -1.66
C GLY A 367 19.90 -25.99 -1.91
N THR A 368 20.63 -26.41 -2.94
CA THR A 368 21.99 -25.89 -3.26
C THR A 368 22.00 -24.45 -3.80
N GLY A 369 20.83 -23.87 -4.02
CA GLY A 369 20.73 -22.47 -4.45
C GLY A 369 20.55 -22.25 -5.95
N LYS A 370 20.16 -23.26 -6.73
CA LYS A 370 19.94 -23.15 -8.19
C LYS A 370 19.05 -21.96 -8.58
N SER A 371 17.85 -21.85 -8.00
CA SER A 371 16.94 -20.71 -8.26
C SER A 371 17.48 -19.40 -7.70
N THR A 372 18.36 -19.43 -6.68
CA THR A 372 19.07 -18.25 -6.19
C THR A 372 20.10 -17.78 -7.22
N LEU A 373 20.81 -18.73 -7.85
CA LEU A 373 21.73 -18.42 -8.94
C LEU A 373 21.01 -17.77 -10.12
N PHE A 374 19.83 -18.27 -10.49
CA PHE A 374 18.98 -17.60 -11.50
C PHE A 374 18.59 -16.18 -11.09
N ASN A 375 18.15 -15.98 -9.83
CA ASN A 375 17.81 -14.65 -9.35
C ASN A 375 19.00 -13.67 -9.37
N LEU A 376 20.22 -14.17 -9.22
CA LEU A 376 21.46 -13.39 -9.37
C LEU A 376 21.71 -13.04 -10.83
N MET A 377 21.68 -14.04 -11.75
CA MET A 377 21.87 -13.82 -13.19
C MET A 377 20.79 -12.92 -13.80
N LEU A 378 19.56 -13.02 -13.30
CA LEU A 378 18.46 -12.11 -13.67
C LEU A 378 18.57 -10.71 -13.03
N GLY A 379 19.54 -10.49 -12.14
CA GLY A 379 19.72 -9.22 -11.45
C GLY A 379 18.65 -8.89 -10.41
N PHE A 380 17.84 -9.86 -9.98
CA PHE A 380 16.88 -9.67 -8.89
C PHE A 380 17.56 -9.59 -7.53
N PHE A 381 18.68 -10.32 -7.36
CA PHE A 381 19.52 -10.26 -6.18
C PHE A 381 20.86 -9.63 -6.53
N PRO A 382 21.34 -8.65 -5.77
CA PRO A 382 22.69 -8.17 -5.93
C PRO A 382 23.70 -9.17 -5.33
N PRO A 383 24.83 -9.46 -5.98
CA PRO A 383 25.85 -10.30 -5.39
C PRO A 383 26.48 -9.64 -4.15
N THR A 384 26.86 -10.44 -3.15
CA THR A 384 27.57 -9.97 -1.95
C THR A 384 29.05 -9.68 -2.27
N SER A 385 29.65 -10.49 -3.15
CA SER A 385 31.00 -10.31 -3.67
C SER A 385 31.07 -10.77 -5.12
N GLY A 386 32.14 -10.36 -5.85
CA GLY A 386 32.28 -10.65 -7.26
C GLY A 386 31.35 -9.80 -8.13
N GLU A 387 31.16 -10.23 -9.37
CA GLU A 387 30.36 -9.48 -10.34
C GLU A 387 29.75 -10.37 -11.41
N ILE A 388 28.68 -9.88 -12.04
CA ILE A 388 27.99 -10.47 -13.18
C ILE A 388 28.20 -9.51 -14.34
N LEU A 389 28.73 -10.03 -15.45
CA LEU A 389 29.03 -9.25 -16.64
C LEU A 389 28.22 -9.78 -17.83
N ILE A 390 27.68 -8.89 -18.63
CA ILE A 390 27.00 -9.17 -19.89
C ILE A 390 27.78 -8.46 -20.98
N ASP A 391 28.41 -9.22 -21.87
CA ASP A 391 29.35 -8.72 -22.88
C ASP A 391 30.40 -7.75 -22.27
N GLY A 392 30.96 -8.12 -21.10
CA GLY A 392 31.93 -7.33 -20.35
C GLY A 392 31.38 -6.15 -19.56
N ARG A 393 30.07 -5.84 -19.66
CA ARG A 393 29.41 -4.76 -18.91
C ARG A 393 28.77 -5.31 -17.65
N LYS A 394 29.10 -4.72 -16.49
CA LYS A 394 28.59 -5.14 -15.19
C LYS A 394 27.08 -4.92 -15.05
N LEU A 395 26.37 -5.98 -14.64
CA LEU A 395 24.96 -5.92 -14.29
C LEU A 395 24.80 -5.24 -12.92
N THR A 396 23.99 -4.20 -12.88
CA THR A 396 23.69 -3.38 -11.70
C THR A 396 22.18 -3.18 -11.55
N PRO A 397 21.69 -2.79 -10.37
CA PRO A 397 20.27 -2.46 -10.22
C PRO A 397 19.77 -1.37 -11.19
N THR A 398 20.65 -0.46 -11.62
CA THR A 398 20.31 0.68 -12.48
C THR A 398 20.15 0.32 -13.96
N ASN A 399 20.89 -0.69 -14.45
CA ASN A 399 20.80 -1.13 -15.85
C ASN A 399 20.04 -2.46 -16.03
N ARG A 400 19.54 -3.04 -14.93
CA ARG A 400 18.78 -4.30 -14.93
C ARG A 400 17.59 -4.29 -15.90
N SER A 401 16.89 -3.17 -16.04
CA SER A 401 15.74 -3.05 -16.94
C SER A 401 16.13 -3.25 -18.40
N GLU A 402 17.34 -2.86 -18.81
CA GLU A 402 17.85 -3.10 -20.17
C GLU A 402 18.12 -4.60 -20.36
N TRP A 403 18.78 -5.25 -19.40
CA TRP A 403 18.98 -6.71 -19.41
C TRP A 403 17.67 -7.48 -19.49
N HIS A 404 16.68 -7.08 -18.70
CA HIS A 404 15.36 -7.73 -18.72
C HIS A 404 14.66 -7.63 -20.08
N LYS A 405 14.98 -6.67 -20.96
CA LYS A 405 14.40 -6.63 -22.31
C LYS A 405 14.84 -7.80 -23.17
N LEU A 406 16.07 -8.30 -22.95
CA LEU A 406 16.68 -9.40 -23.70
C LEU A 406 16.35 -10.78 -23.12
N VAL A 407 15.83 -10.84 -21.90
CA VAL A 407 15.66 -12.08 -21.14
C VAL A 407 14.20 -12.53 -21.13
N GLY A 408 13.98 -13.81 -21.40
CA GLY A 408 12.75 -14.55 -21.08
C GLY A 408 12.98 -15.40 -19.81
N TYR A 409 12.02 -15.42 -18.90
CA TYR A 409 12.08 -16.22 -17.69
C TYR A 409 10.83 -17.08 -17.54
N VAL A 410 11.05 -18.38 -17.44
CA VAL A 410 10.02 -19.39 -17.23
C VAL A 410 10.25 -20.00 -15.85
N PRO A 411 9.58 -19.51 -14.81
CA PRO A 411 9.73 -20.03 -13.45
C PRO A 411 9.11 -21.43 -13.30
N GLN A 412 9.45 -22.10 -12.22
CA GLN A 412 8.86 -23.39 -11.84
C GLN A 412 7.34 -23.31 -11.73
N GLU A 413 6.81 -22.25 -11.11
CA GLU A 413 5.39 -21.96 -11.03
C GLU A 413 5.04 -20.73 -11.89
N ILE A 414 4.26 -20.98 -12.96
CA ILE A 414 3.88 -19.93 -13.90
C ILE A 414 2.78 -19.07 -13.31
N PHE A 415 3.08 -17.79 -13.16
CA PHE A 415 2.10 -16.80 -12.76
C PHE A 415 1.13 -16.50 -13.91
N ILE A 416 -0.17 -16.74 -13.70
CA ILE A 416 -1.25 -16.41 -14.64
C ILE A 416 -2.05 -15.24 -14.06
N ILE A 417 -2.16 -14.15 -14.82
CA ILE A 417 -3.01 -13.02 -14.46
C ILE A 417 -4.48 -13.36 -14.74
N GLU A 418 -5.36 -12.74 -13.96
CA GLU A 418 -6.79 -12.77 -14.23
C GLU A 418 -7.09 -11.94 -15.49
N GLY A 419 -7.18 -12.60 -16.64
CA GLY A 419 -7.32 -12.00 -17.95
C GLY A 419 -7.49 -13.07 -19.01
N THR A 420 -7.47 -12.66 -20.27
CA THR A 420 -7.60 -13.54 -21.45
C THR A 420 -6.30 -14.30 -21.74
N LEU A 421 -6.36 -15.27 -22.65
CA LEU A 421 -5.17 -15.95 -23.15
C LEU A 421 -4.19 -14.95 -23.82
N ALA A 422 -4.71 -14.01 -24.61
CA ALA A 422 -3.91 -12.97 -25.24
C ALA A 422 -3.22 -12.06 -24.21
N ASP A 423 -3.92 -11.61 -23.17
CA ASP A 423 -3.34 -10.81 -22.07
C ASP A 423 -2.21 -11.54 -21.37
N ASN A 424 -2.34 -12.85 -21.21
CA ASN A 424 -1.35 -13.68 -20.55
C ASN A 424 -0.11 -13.94 -21.39
N ILE A 425 -0.22 -14.00 -22.72
CA ILE A 425 0.93 -14.14 -23.61
C ILE A 425 1.64 -12.81 -23.81
N ALA A 426 0.89 -11.74 -24.09
CA ALA A 426 1.42 -10.38 -24.29
C ALA A 426 1.48 -9.59 -22.98
N LEU A 427 1.97 -10.21 -21.91
CA LEU A 427 1.95 -9.68 -20.55
C LEU A 427 2.53 -8.26 -20.48
N GLY A 428 1.72 -7.29 -20.01
CA GLY A 428 2.13 -5.91 -19.83
C GLY A 428 2.11 -5.03 -21.09
N GLN A 429 1.67 -5.55 -22.24
CA GLN A 429 1.50 -4.77 -23.46
C GLN A 429 0.14 -4.05 -23.47
N SER A 430 0.15 -2.77 -23.81
CA SER A 430 -1.09 -1.99 -23.96
C SER A 430 -1.79 -2.22 -25.30
N GLN A 431 -1.03 -2.65 -26.32
CA GLN A 431 -1.54 -3.05 -27.63
C GLN A 431 -1.00 -4.44 -27.95
N ILE A 432 -1.91 -5.40 -28.10
CA ILE A 432 -1.57 -6.80 -28.32
C ILE A 432 -1.60 -7.09 -29.83
N ASP A 433 -0.49 -7.60 -30.37
CA ASP A 433 -0.43 -8.13 -31.72
C ASP A 433 -0.95 -9.57 -31.71
N LEU A 434 -2.22 -9.75 -32.11
CA LEU A 434 -2.87 -11.05 -32.12
C LEU A 434 -2.23 -12.00 -33.15
N THR A 435 -1.66 -11.47 -34.25
CA THR A 435 -0.96 -12.28 -35.25
C THR A 435 0.29 -12.90 -34.65
N LYS A 436 1.05 -12.11 -33.92
CA LYS A 436 2.23 -12.59 -33.19
C LYS A 436 1.86 -13.57 -32.07
N VAL A 437 0.73 -13.33 -31.36
CA VAL A 437 0.20 -14.29 -30.37
C VAL A 437 -0.06 -15.65 -31.03
N MET A 438 -0.74 -15.70 -32.17
CA MET A 438 -1.00 -16.95 -32.88
C MET A 438 0.28 -17.66 -33.34
N GLN A 439 1.25 -16.91 -33.83
CA GLN A 439 2.55 -17.46 -34.27
C GLN A 439 3.30 -18.14 -33.08
N VAL A 440 3.35 -17.48 -31.91
CA VAL A 440 4.02 -18.08 -30.75
C VAL A 440 3.23 -19.25 -30.17
N LEU A 441 1.90 -19.25 -30.24
CA LEU A 441 1.07 -20.40 -29.85
C LEU A 441 1.35 -21.62 -30.75
N GLU A 442 1.57 -21.41 -32.04
CA GLU A 442 1.96 -22.47 -32.96
C GLU A 442 3.35 -23.03 -32.62
N GLN A 443 4.32 -22.15 -32.29
CA GLN A 443 5.67 -22.56 -31.90
C GLN A 443 5.71 -23.40 -30.62
N VAL A 444 4.82 -23.10 -29.64
CA VAL A 444 4.70 -23.87 -28.40
C VAL A 444 3.65 -24.98 -28.46
N GLN A 445 3.11 -25.29 -29.64
CA GLN A 445 2.11 -26.35 -29.86
C GLN A 445 0.83 -26.17 -29.01
N LEU A 446 0.37 -24.94 -28.85
CA LEU A 446 -0.90 -24.60 -28.20
C LEU A 446 -1.97 -24.05 -29.14
N LYS A 447 -1.68 -23.97 -30.45
CA LYS A 447 -2.58 -23.36 -31.43
C LYS A 447 -3.90 -24.13 -31.54
N GLU A 448 -3.85 -25.45 -31.72
CA GLU A 448 -5.06 -26.30 -31.84
C GLU A 448 -5.95 -26.16 -30.59
N TRP A 449 -5.34 -26.22 -29.39
CA TRP A 449 -6.07 -26.00 -28.15
C TRP A 449 -6.68 -24.60 -28.07
N ALA A 450 -5.97 -23.55 -28.52
CA ALA A 450 -6.47 -22.17 -28.49
C ALA A 450 -7.64 -21.98 -29.48
N ASP A 451 -7.61 -22.66 -30.62
CA ASP A 451 -8.68 -22.63 -31.64
C ASP A 451 -9.97 -23.35 -31.13
N GLU A 452 -9.84 -24.34 -30.24
CA GLU A 452 -10.96 -25.04 -29.62
C GLU A 452 -11.62 -24.26 -28.45
N LEU A 453 -10.98 -23.19 -27.97
CA LEU A 453 -11.53 -22.39 -26.88
C LEU A 453 -12.79 -21.62 -27.30
N PRO A 454 -13.80 -21.50 -26.41
CA PRO A 454 -15.10 -20.88 -26.76
C PRO A 454 -15.02 -19.46 -27.29
N GLN A 455 -14.00 -18.70 -26.88
CA GLN A 455 -13.74 -17.31 -27.28
C GLN A 455 -12.35 -17.15 -27.91
N GLY A 456 -11.70 -18.24 -28.33
CA GLY A 456 -10.33 -18.22 -28.87
C GLY A 456 -9.37 -17.50 -27.92
N LEU A 457 -8.63 -16.51 -28.44
CA LEU A 457 -7.63 -15.73 -27.70
C LEU A 457 -8.23 -14.86 -26.59
N ASP A 458 -9.51 -14.52 -26.64
CA ASP A 458 -10.22 -13.72 -25.65
C ASP A 458 -10.79 -14.57 -24.49
N THR A 459 -10.51 -15.88 -24.48
CA THR A 459 -11.00 -16.77 -23.43
C THR A 459 -10.35 -16.44 -22.09
N PRO A 460 -11.14 -16.17 -21.01
CA PRO A 460 -10.61 -15.92 -19.67
C PRO A 460 -10.01 -17.19 -19.08
N LEU A 461 -8.79 -17.12 -18.54
CA LEU A 461 -8.06 -18.26 -18.00
C LEU A 461 -8.42 -18.60 -16.54
N GLY A 462 -9.22 -17.74 -15.89
CA GLY A 462 -9.62 -17.88 -14.48
C GLY A 462 -8.53 -17.45 -13.50
N GLU A 463 -8.92 -17.42 -12.22
CA GLU A 463 -8.00 -17.05 -11.15
C GLU A 463 -6.83 -18.04 -11.07
N TYR A 464 -5.59 -17.53 -11.09
CA TYR A 464 -4.33 -18.30 -11.12
C TYR A 464 -4.29 -19.36 -12.24
N GLY A 465 -5.06 -19.19 -13.32
CA GLY A 465 -5.13 -20.18 -14.40
C GLY A 465 -5.76 -21.50 -13.95
N SER A 466 -6.81 -21.43 -13.15
CA SER A 466 -7.53 -22.62 -12.62
C SER A 466 -8.12 -23.52 -13.72
N ARG A 467 -8.29 -22.98 -14.94
CA ARG A 467 -8.81 -23.70 -16.10
C ARG A 467 -7.71 -24.35 -16.96
N LEU A 468 -6.44 -24.23 -16.57
CA LEU A 468 -5.29 -24.70 -17.34
C LEU A 468 -4.65 -25.92 -16.70
N SER A 469 -4.23 -26.87 -17.53
CA SER A 469 -3.33 -27.93 -17.11
C SER A 469 -1.93 -27.38 -16.80
N GLY A 470 -1.12 -28.14 -16.04
CA GLY A 470 0.27 -27.75 -15.75
C GLY A 470 1.09 -27.52 -17.02
N GLY A 471 0.94 -28.40 -18.02
CA GLY A 471 1.62 -28.27 -19.32
C GLY A 471 1.18 -27.04 -20.12
N GLN A 472 -0.11 -26.70 -20.10
CA GLN A 472 -0.60 -25.48 -20.74
C GLN A 472 -0.05 -24.21 -20.09
N LYS A 473 0.00 -24.17 -18.74
CA LYS A 473 0.63 -23.04 -18.01
C LYS A 473 2.08 -22.86 -18.42
N GLN A 474 2.85 -23.93 -18.49
CA GLN A 474 4.25 -23.86 -18.88
C GLN A 474 4.45 -23.41 -20.32
N ARG A 475 3.69 -23.95 -21.27
CA ARG A 475 3.72 -23.52 -22.67
C ARG A 475 3.32 -22.05 -22.82
N ILE A 476 2.39 -21.52 -21.99
CA ILE A 476 2.08 -20.08 -21.93
C ILE A 476 3.30 -19.30 -21.40
N GLY A 477 4.02 -19.80 -20.40
CA GLY A 477 5.26 -19.19 -19.92
C GLY A 477 6.33 -19.08 -21.01
N ILE A 478 6.49 -20.14 -21.80
CA ILE A 478 7.39 -20.15 -22.97
C ILE A 478 6.89 -19.16 -24.04
N ALA A 479 5.60 -19.19 -24.36
CA ALA A 479 5.00 -18.27 -25.34
C ALA A 479 5.22 -16.80 -24.97
N ARG A 480 5.16 -16.43 -23.67
CA ARG A 480 5.50 -15.08 -23.19
C ARG A 480 6.93 -14.68 -23.56
N ALA A 481 7.88 -15.58 -23.34
CA ALA A 481 9.28 -15.31 -23.60
C ALA A 481 9.54 -15.16 -25.11
N LEU A 482 8.88 -15.96 -25.95
CA LEU A 482 8.96 -15.89 -27.41
C LEU A 482 8.23 -14.64 -27.95
N TYR A 483 7.07 -14.30 -27.41
CA TYR A 483 6.36 -13.08 -27.78
C TYR A 483 7.19 -11.82 -27.53
N LYS A 484 8.01 -11.85 -26.50
CA LYS A 484 8.96 -10.79 -26.15
C LYS A 484 10.20 -10.75 -27.04
N GLU A 485 10.46 -11.78 -27.86
CA GLU A 485 11.68 -11.95 -28.67
C GLU A 485 12.96 -11.97 -27.81
N ALA A 486 12.91 -12.76 -26.73
CA ALA A 486 14.03 -12.87 -25.82
C ALA A 486 15.25 -13.53 -26.48
N GLU A 487 16.44 -12.99 -26.24
CA GLU A 487 17.72 -13.51 -26.70
C GLU A 487 18.27 -14.60 -25.76
N VAL A 488 17.90 -14.55 -24.48
CA VAL A 488 18.28 -15.51 -23.44
C VAL A 488 17.04 -16.02 -22.72
N LEU A 489 16.85 -17.33 -22.66
CA LEU A 489 15.76 -17.98 -21.94
C LEU A 489 16.28 -18.68 -20.69
N PHE A 490 15.72 -18.31 -19.55
CA PHE A 490 15.98 -18.98 -18.28
C PHE A 490 14.80 -19.89 -17.91
N PHE A 491 15.06 -21.18 -17.77
CA PHE A 491 14.08 -22.19 -17.36
C PHE A 491 14.39 -22.73 -15.96
N ASP A 492 13.51 -22.43 -14.99
CA ASP A 492 13.67 -22.86 -13.60
C ASP A 492 12.74 -24.04 -13.31
N GLU A 493 13.25 -25.28 -13.42
CA GLU A 493 12.51 -26.53 -13.14
C GLU A 493 11.14 -26.63 -13.83
N ALA A 494 11.00 -26.01 -14.99
CA ALA A 494 9.72 -25.83 -15.66
C ALA A 494 9.01 -27.15 -16.05
N THR A 495 9.67 -28.30 -15.96
CA THR A 495 9.11 -29.62 -16.32
C THR A 495 8.89 -30.55 -15.14
N SER A 496 9.24 -30.15 -13.91
CA SER A 496 9.27 -31.04 -12.74
C SER A 496 7.89 -31.60 -12.33
N ALA A 497 6.83 -30.86 -12.57
CA ALA A 497 5.44 -31.20 -12.22
C ALA A 497 4.67 -31.89 -13.37
N LEU A 498 5.34 -32.22 -14.49
CA LEU A 498 4.70 -32.78 -15.68
C LEU A 498 4.86 -34.29 -15.77
N ASP A 499 3.92 -34.91 -16.46
CA ASP A 499 4.06 -36.27 -16.94
C ASP A 499 5.18 -36.40 -17.98
N ASN A 500 5.77 -37.57 -18.11
CA ASN A 500 6.92 -37.79 -18.98
C ASN A 500 6.64 -37.44 -20.46
N LYS A 501 5.41 -37.63 -20.94
CA LYS A 501 5.04 -37.30 -22.31
C LYS A 501 5.06 -35.80 -22.57
N THR A 502 4.40 -35.04 -21.71
CA THR A 502 4.36 -33.58 -21.80
C THR A 502 5.75 -32.97 -21.61
N GLU A 503 6.59 -33.55 -20.74
CA GLU A 503 7.99 -33.15 -20.56
C GLU A 503 8.78 -33.33 -21.86
N GLN A 504 8.67 -34.51 -22.52
CA GLN A 504 9.33 -34.78 -23.79
C GLN A 504 8.88 -33.85 -24.90
N GLU A 505 7.59 -33.54 -24.98
CA GLU A 505 7.03 -32.59 -25.96
C GLU A 505 7.60 -31.17 -25.75
N ILE A 506 7.73 -30.71 -24.49
CA ILE A 506 8.31 -29.40 -24.19
C ILE A 506 9.81 -29.38 -24.49
N ASN A 507 10.55 -30.42 -24.10
CA ASN A 507 11.99 -30.52 -24.38
C ASN A 507 12.23 -30.53 -25.92
N HIS A 508 11.43 -31.25 -26.66
CA HIS A 508 11.49 -31.28 -28.13
C HIS A 508 11.14 -29.90 -28.75
N ALA A 509 10.14 -29.21 -28.20
CA ALA A 509 9.82 -27.85 -28.64
C ALA A 509 10.98 -26.88 -28.39
N LEU A 510 11.62 -26.95 -27.21
CA LEU A 510 12.78 -26.13 -26.86
C LEU A 510 14.00 -26.43 -27.73
N GLU A 511 14.27 -27.72 -28.00
CA GLU A 511 15.33 -28.14 -28.90
C GLU A 511 15.08 -27.62 -30.33
N THR A 512 13.86 -27.78 -30.85
CA THR A 512 13.46 -27.28 -32.16
C THR A 512 13.59 -25.76 -32.25
N LEU A 513 13.20 -25.03 -31.20
CA LEU A 513 13.34 -23.59 -31.12
C LEU A 513 14.80 -23.16 -31.16
N SER A 514 15.67 -23.81 -30.38
CA SER A 514 17.10 -23.48 -30.36
C SER A 514 17.80 -23.79 -31.68
N LEU A 515 17.37 -24.81 -32.39
CA LEU A 515 17.90 -25.13 -33.74
C LEU A 515 17.44 -24.13 -34.80
N ARG A 516 16.22 -23.59 -34.69
CA ARG A 516 15.70 -22.56 -35.59
C ARG A 516 16.31 -21.18 -35.32
N HIS A 517 16.55 -20.86 -34.04
CA HIS A 517 17.11 -19.58 -33.58
C HIS A 517 18.49 -19.83 -32.94
N ARG A 518 19.52 -20.00 -33.79
CA ARG A 518 20.88 -20.34 -33.34
C ARG A 518 21.52 -19.33 -32.40
N GLU A 519 21.01 -18.10 -32.34
CA GLU A 519 21.47 -17.06 -31.42
C GLU A 519 20.76 -17.12 -30.06
N LEU A 520 19.72 -17.94 -29.93
CA LEU A 520 18.96 -18.08 -28.70
C LEU A 520 19.75 -18.89 -27.66
N THR A 521 20.10 -18.26 -26.56
CA THR A 521 20.79 -18.89 -25.45
C THR A 521 19.78 -19.49 -24.47
N LEU A 522 19.98 -20.74 -24.08
CA LEU A 522 19.13 -21.45 -23.12
C LEU A 522 19.91 -21.75 -21.84
N VAL A 523 19.38 -21.32 -20.70
CA VAL A 523 19.90 -21.66 -19.36
C VAL A 523 18.82 -22.44 -18.64
N VAL A 524 19.06 -23.72 -18.36
CA VAL A 524 18.05 -24.66 -17.87
C VAL A 524 18.45 -25.21 -16.52
N ILE A 525 17.61 -25.01 -15.51
CA ILE A 525 17.70 -25.77 -14.25
C ILE A 525 16.75 -26.98 -14.35
N ALA A 526 17.28 -28.17 -14.17
CA ALA A 526 16.46 -29.38 -14.09
C ALA A 526 17.05 -30.40 -13.11
N HIS A 527 16.15 -31.21 -12.54
CA HIS A 527 16.52 -32.34 -11.69
C HIS A 527 16.62 -33.66 -12.46
N ARG A 528 15.97 -33.76 -13.62
CA ARG A 528 15.95 -34.95 -14.45
C ARG A 528 17.02 -34.83 -15.54
N GLU A 529 17.78 -35.90 -15.73
CA GLU A 529 18.79 -35.95 -16.80
C GLU A 529 18.16 -35.83 -18.19
N SER A 530 16.93 -36.35 -18.38
CA SER A 530 16.16 -36.23 -19.63
C SER A 530 15.94 -34.75 -20.04
N SER A 531 15.73 -33.85 -19.09
CA SER A 531 15.54 -32.44 -19.35
C SER A 531 16.84 -31.70 -19.64
N LEU A 532 18.00 -32.29 -19.38
CA LEU A 532 19.33 -31.74 -19.67
C LEU A 532 19.98 -32.35 -20.90
N ALA A 533 19.36 -33.39 -21.48
CA ALA A 533 19.94 -34.14 -22.60
C ALA A 533 20.17 -33.30 -23.87
N PHE A 534 19.40 -32.25 -24.07
CA PHE A 534 19.57 -31.35 -25.22
C PHE A 534 20.57 -30.21 -24.98
N CYS A 535 21.09 -30.07 -23.74
CA CYS A 535 22.09 -29.07 -23.40
C CYS A 535 23.46 -29.44 -23.98
N ASP A 536 24.26 -28.44 -24.35
CA ASP A 536 25.61 -28.61 -24.88
C ASP A 536 26.60 -28.99 -23.76
N ARG A 537 26.41 -28.38 -22.58
CA ARG A 537 27.16 -28.73 -21.35
C ARG A 537 26.29 -28.55 -20.11
N ILE A 538 26.70 -29.19 -19.04
CA ILE A 538 26.03 -29.16 -17.73
C ILE A 538 27.01 -28.60 -16.70
N PHE A 539 26.57 -27.58 -15.98
CA PHE A 539 27.27 -27.06 -14.80
C PHE A 539 26.70 -27.70 -13.54
N ASP A 540 27.57 -28.42 -12.82
CA ASP A 540 27.22 -29.04 -11.54
C ASP A 540 27.50 -28.06 -10.41
N LEU A 541 26.43 -27.59 -9.74
CA LEU A 541 26.53 -26.57 -8.69
C LEU A 541 27.12 -27.11 -7.39
N ASP A 542 27.05 -28.43 -7.16
CA ASP A 542 27.57 -29.07 -5.95
C ASP A 542 29.10 -29.19 -5.99
N THR A 543 29.66 -29.47 -7.17
CA THR A 543 31.11 -29.61 -7.37
C THR A 543 31.74 -28.34 -7.97
N CYS A 544 30.92 -27.43 -8.51
CA CYS A 544 31.36 -26.29 -9.32
C CYS A 544 32.13 -26.67 -10.60
N ASP A 545 31.88 -27.88 -11.13
CA ASP A 545 32.53 -28.43 -12.32
C ASP A 545 31.59 -28.36 -13.55
N ILE A 546 32.22 -28.37 -14.73
CA ILE A 546 31.53 -28.42 -16.01
C ILE A 546 31.64 -29.80 -16.60
N VAL A 547 30.51 -30.42 -16.89
CA VAL A 547 30.42 -31.71 -17.60
C VAL A 547 29.93 -31.46 -19.01
N TYR A 548 30.71 -31.82 -20.02
CA TYR A 548 30.27 -31.72 -21.41
C TYR A 548 29.38 -32.92 -21.77
N ASN A 549 28.24 -32.62 -22.36
CA ASN A 549 27.36 -33.67 -22.90
C ASN A 549 27.96 -34.12 -24.24
N ASN A 550 28.78 -35.17 -24.21
CA ASN A 550 29.27 -35.82 -25.45
C ASN A 550 28.06 -36.38 -26.20
N LYS A 551 27.55 -35.62 -27.18
CA LYS A 551 26.67 -36.20 -28.20
C LYS A 551 27.57 -37.00 -29.12
N GLU A 552 27.68 -38.34 -28.91
CA GLU A 552 28.11 -39.28 -29.96
C GLU A 552 27.08 -39.36 -31.08
#